data_a5d43eae074b99e3edc58198d195c2a7
#
_entry.id   a5d43eae074b99e3edc58198d195c2a7
#
_cell.length_a   1.000
_cell.length_b   1.000
_cell.length_c   1.000
_cell.angle_alpha   90.00
_cell.angle_beta   90.00
_cell.angle_gamma   90.00
#
_symmetry.space_group_name_H-M   'P 1'
#
loop_
_entity.id
_entity.type
_entity.pdbx_description
1 polymer ?
#
loop_
_entity_poly.entity_id
_entity_poly.type
_entity_poly.pdbx_seq_one_letter_code
_entity_poly.pdbx_strand_id
1 'polypeptide(L)'
;MTYMINERKREMAHLYIGATILLTVYAQLVFKWQVAMAGTFPVGSMERILFLLRVLFNPWVISSYVTALLASLFWMAALTQFELSYAYPFISLTFVLVLLLSGVFFHEPITRPKILGVLLIVAGVIVGSRG
;
A
#
# COMPACT_ATOMS: atom_id res chain seq x y z
N MET A 1 0.76 34.23 -11.19
CA MET A 1 -0.40 33.40 -11.46
C MET A 1 -0.02 31.98 -11.89
N THR A 2 0.85 31.79 -12.87
CA THR A 2 1.37 30.49 -13.29
C THR A 2 2.08 29.74 -12.15
N TYR A 3 2.85 30.46 -11.32
CA TYR A 3 3.53 29.90 -10.16
C TYR A 3 2.54 29.30 -9.14
N MET A 4 1.48 30.02 -8.82
CA MET A 4 0.45 29.55 -7.87
C MET A 4 -0.32 28.33 -8.40
N ILE A 5 -0.55 28.26 -9.70
CA ILE A 5 -1.20 27.10 -10.33
C ILE A 5 -0.29 25.86 -10.22
N ASN A 6 1.02 26.04 -10.41
CA ASN A 6 1.99 24.95 -10.29
C ASN A 6 2.10 24.44 -8.85
N GLU A 7 2.09 25.32 -7.85
CA GLU A 7 2.11 24.90 -6.46
C GLU A 7 0.87 24.10 -6.10
N ARG A 8 -0.31 24.59 -6.50
CA ARG A 8 -1.56 23.88 -6.26
C ARG A 8 -1.58 22.49 -6.90
N LYS A 9 -1.06 22.37 -8.13
CA LYS A 9 -0.95 21.07 -8.81
C LYS A 9 -0.03 20.10 -8.06
N ARG A 10 1.09 20.62 -7.52
CA ARG A 10 2.02 19.80 -6.73
C ARG A 10 1.41 19.35 -5.41
N GLU A 11 0.68 20.24 -4.73
CA GLU A 11 -0.05 19.87 -3.50
C GLU A 11 -1.07 18.78 -3.77
N MET A 12 -1.84 18.90 -4.86
CA MET A 12 -2.80 17.88 -5.25
C MET A 12 -2.12 16.56 -5.60
N ALA A 13 -0.94 16.61 -6.23
CA ALA A 13 -0.18 15.41 -6.54
C ALA A 13 0.31 14.69 -5.28
N HIS A 14 0.69 15.42 -4.23
CA HIS A 14 1.00 14.80 -2.93
C HIS A 14 -0.23 14.13 -2.31
N LEU A 15 -1.41 14.75 -2.44
CA LEU A 15 -2.66 14.12 -2.00
C LEU A 15 -2.96 12.83 -2.78
N TYR A 16 -2.65 12.80 -4.07
CA TYR A 16 -2.79 11.58 -4.88
C TYR A 16 -1.87 10.47 -4.40
N ILE A 17 -0.62 10.79 -4.02
CA ILE A 17 0.29 9.82 -3.42
C ILE A 17 -0.28 9.29 -2.09
N GLY A 18 -0.78 10.18 -1.24
CA GLY A 18 -1.41 9.80 0.02
C GLY A 18 -2.62 8.89 -0.18
N ALA A 19 -3.48 9.22 -1.15
CA ALA A 19 -4.63 8.38 -1.49
C ALA A 19 -4.19 6.99 -1.98
N THR A 20 -3.15 6.93 -2.82
CA THR A 20 -2.58 5.67 -3.31
C THR A 20 -2.10 4.81 -2.14
N ILE A 21 -1.39 5.40 -1.19
CA ILE A 21 -0.87 4.70 -0.01
C ILE A 21 -2.02 4.13 0.82
N LEU A 22 -3.03 4.94 1.13
CA LEU A 22 -4.16 4.52 1.97
C LEU A 22 -4.97 3.40 1.30
N LEU A 23 -5.24 3.52 0.02
CA LEU A 23 -5.98 2.51 -0.74
C LEU A 23 -5.19 1.20 -0.84
N THR A 24 -3.88 1.29 -1.03
CA THR A 24 -3.00 0.12 -1.07
C THR A 24 -2.96 -0.58 0.29
N VAL A 25 -2.84 0.18 1.37
CA VAL A 25 -2.85 -0.37 2.75
C VAL A 25 -4.17 -1.10 3.01
N TYR A 26 -5.30 -0.50 2.63
CA TYR A 26 -6.60 -1.16 2.77
C TYR A 26 -6.62 -2.52 2.06
N ALA A 27 -6.19 -2.56 0.80
CA ALA A 27 -6.16 -3.80 0.02
C ALA A 27 -5.30 -4.87 0.70
N GLN A 28 -4.11 -4.48 1.20
CA GLN A 28 -3.21 -5.41 1.86
C GLN A 28 -3.80 -5.98 3.15
N LEU A 29 -4.45 -5.15 3.95
CA LEU A 29 -5.08 -5.58 5.20
C LEU A 29 -6.26 -6.53 4.93
N VAL A 30 -7.06 -6.25 3.92
CA VAL A 30 -8.20 -7.11 3.53
C VAL A 30 -7.69 -8.46 3.02
N PHE A 31 -6.64 -8.49 2.19
CA PHE A 31 -6.04 -9.73 1.72
C PHE A 31 -5.59 -10.60 2.89
N LYS A 32 -4.85 -10.02 3.84
CA LYS A 32 -4.36 -10.74 5.02
C LYS A 32 -5.51 -11.26 5.87
N TRP A 33 -6.51 -10.42 6.10
CA TRP A 33 -7.69 -10.79 6.88
C TRP A 33 -8.44 -11.96 6.25
N GLN A 34 -8.74 -11.89 4.97
CA GLN A 34 -9.52 -12.92 4.28
C GLN A 34 -8.74 -14.22 4.11
N VAL A 35 -7.44 -14.15 3.87
CA VAL A 35 -6.59 -15.34 3.83
C VAL A 35 -6.57 -16.04 5.20
N ALA A 36 -6.48 -15.28 6.28
CA ALA A 36 -6.52 -15.82 7.64
C ALA A 36 -7.88 -16.47 7.94
N MET A 37 -8.97 -15.86 7.50
CA MET A 37 -10.33 -16.39 7.67
C MET A 37 -10.59 -17.65 6.84
N ALA A 38 -9.92 -17.79 5.70
CA ALA A 38 -10.10 -18.92 4.80
C ALA A 38 -9.50 -20.23 5.36
N GLY A 39 -8.63 -20.14 6.35
CA GLY A 39 -8.06 -21.28 7.03
C GLY A 39 -6.67 -21.66 6.55
N THR A 40 -6.29 -22.92 6.75
CA THR A 40 -4.96 -23.43 6.43
C THR A 40 -4.80 -23.61 4.93
N PHE A 41 -3.64 -23.18 4.41
CA PHE A 41 -3.30 -23.36 3.00
C PHE A 41 -3.08 -24.85 2.69
N PRO A 42 -3.80 -25.43 1.71
CA PRO A 42 -3.70 -26.86 1.43
C PRO A 42 -2.32 -27.29 0.91
N VAL A 43 -2.05 -28.60 1.00
CA VAL A 43 -0.80 -29.20 0.54
C VAL A 43 -0.86 -29.61 -0.94
N GLY A 44 -2.03 -30.06 -1.41
CA GLY A 44 -2.20 -30.52 -2.80
C GLY A 44 -2.26 -29.37 -3.79
N SER A 45 -1.73 -29.57 -5.01
CA SER A 45 -1.68 -28.51 -6.04
C SER A 45 -3.08 -28.05 -6.46
N MET A 46 -4.00 -28.98 -6.68
CA MET A 46 -5.38 -28.65 -7.09
C MET A 46 -6.13 -27.96 -5.97
N GLU A 47 -5.98 -28.44 -4.75
CA GLU A 47 -6.63 -27.85 -3.57
C GLU A 47 -6.12 -26.44 -3.31
N ARG A 48 -4.83 -26.15 -3.57
CA ARG A 48 -4.25 -24.80 -3.47
C ARG A 48 -4.92 -23.86 -4.46
N ILE A 49 -5.09 -24.29 -5.71
CA ILE A 49 -5.75 -23.49 -6.75
C ILE A 49 -7.20 -23.20 -6.34
N LEU A 50 -7.94 -24.20 -5.88
CA LEU A 50 -9.32 -24.03 -5.45
C LEU A 50 -9.43 -23.11 -4.23
N PHE A 51 -8.50 -23.22 -3.28
CA PHE A 51 -8.42 -22.34 -2.12
C PHE A 51 -8.23 -20.87 -2.56
N LEU A 52 -7.28 -20.63 -3.44
CA LEU A 52 -6.99 -19.27 -3.94
C LEU A 52 -8.17 -18.71 -4.74
N LEU A 53 -8.83 -19.55 -5.57
CA LEU A 53 -10.01 -19.12 -6.31
C LEU A 53 -11.17 -18.76 -5.38
N ARG A 54 -11.36 -19.52 -4.30
CA ARG A 54 -12.38 -19.23 -3.30
C ARG A 54 -12.14 -17.87 -2.63
N VAL A 55 -10.88 -17.60 -2.24
CA VAL A 55 -10.51 -16.30 -1.66
C VAL A 55 -10.68 -15.19 -2.70
N LEU A 56 -10.28 -15.46 -3.95
CA LEU A 56 -10.35 -14.51 -5.06
C LEU A 56 -11.76 -13.99 -5.28
N PHE A 57 -12.78 -14.85 -5.19
CA PHE A 57 -14.17 -14.47 -5.42
C PHE A 57 -14.90 -14.00 -4.15
N ASN A 58 -14.20 -13.88 -3.04
CA ASN A 58 -14.77 -13.31 -1.83
C ASN A 58 -15.11 -11.82 -2.06
N PRO A 59 -16.32 -11.34 -1.65
CA PRO A 59 -16.71 -9.94 -1.87
C PRO A 59 -15.75 -8.92 -1.28
N TRP A 60 -15.16 -9.19 -0.12
CA TRP A 60 -14.17 -8.30 0.50
C TRP A 60 -12.88 -8.22 -0.31
N VAL A 61 -12.45 -9.36 -0.85
CA VAL A 61 -11.26 -9.41 -1.72
C VAL A 61 -11.54 -8.69 -3.04
N ILE A 62 -12.75 -8.81 -3.57
CA ILE A 62 -13.17 -8.05 -4.76
C ILE A 62 -13.12 -6.56 -4.49
N SER A 63 -13.53 -6.09 -3.30
CA SER A 63 -13.42 -4.69 -2.90
C SER A 63 -11.96 -4.22 -2.90
N SER A 64 -11.02 -5.10 -2.54
CA SER A 64 -9.59 -4.82 -2.58
C SER A 64 -9.08 -4.59 -4.00
N TYR A 65 -9.57 -5.35 -4.98
CA TYR A 65 -9.20 -5.13 -6.38
C TYR A 65 -9.72 -3.79 -6.90
N VAL A 66 -10.95 -3.43 -6.52
CA VAL A 66 -11.51 -2.12 -6.88
C VAL A 66 -10.68 -1.00 -6.28
N THR A 67 -10.31 -1.10 -5.00
CA THR A 67 -9.44 -0.12 -4.35
C THR A 67 -8.05 -0.08 -4.97
N ALA A 68 -7.49 -1.22 -5.34
CA ALA A 68 -6.19 -1.28 -6.00
C ALA A 68 -6.23 -0.59 -7.37
N LEU A 69 -7.33 -0.77 -8.12
CA LEU A 69 -7.53 -0.06 -9.39
C LEU A 69 -7.60 1.44 -9.18
N LEU A 70 -8.37 1.90 -8.18
CA LEU A 70 -8.43 3.32 -7.82
C LEU A 70 -7.05 3.84 -7.40
N ALA A 71 -6.30 3.08 -6.63
CA ALA A 71 -4.94 3.43 -6.24
C ALA A 71 -4.05 3.64 -7.47
N SER A 72 -4.19 2.77 -8.48
CA SER A 72 -3.44 2.90 -9.73
C SER A 72 -3.78 4.19 -10.47
N LEU A 73 -5.05 4.60 -10.47
CA LEU A 73 -5.49 5.85 -11.09
C LEU A 73 -4.90 7.06 -10.37
N PHE A 74 -4.91 7.08 -9.04
CA PHE A 74 -4.29 8.16 -8.26
C PHE A 74 -2.78 8.19 -8.45
N TRP A 75 -2.16 7.02 -8.54
CA TRP A 75 -0.72 6.91 -8.80
C TRP A 75 -0.35 7.51 -10.16
N MET A 76 -1.10 7.16 -11.20
CA MET A 76 -0.89 7.74 -12.53
C MET A 76 -1.08 9.25 -12.51
N ALA A 77 -2.09 9.74 -11.78
CA ALA A 77 -2.31 11.18 -11.63
C ALA A 77 -1.12 11.87 -10.95
N ALA A 78 -0.56 11.25 -9.91
CA ALA A 78 0.63 11.79 -9.23
C ALA A 78 1.83 11.86 -10.17
N LEU A 79 2.02 10.86 -11.02
CA LEU A 79 3.14 10.79 -11.97
C LEU A 79 3.03 11.83 -13.10
N THR A 80 1.89 12.48 -13.26
CA THR A 80 1.80 13.62 -14.19
C THR A 80 2.54 14.86 -13.67
N GLN A 81 2.80 14.94 -12.36
CA GLN A 81 3.43 16.09 -11.72
C GLN A 81 4.82 15.77 -11.15
N PHE A 82 5.10 14.52 -10.86
CA PHE A 82 6.35 14.10 -10.24
C PHE A 82 7.08 13.08 -11.09
N GLU A 83 8.41 13.13 -11.02
CA GLU A 83 9.23 12.05 -11.53
C GLU A 83 9.03 10.79 -10.70
N LEU A 84 9.15 9.64 -11.36
CA LEU A 84 9.00 8.34 -10.70
C LEU A 84 10.01 8.18 -9.56
N SER A 85 11.23 8.63 -9.76
CA SER A 85 12.30 8.56 -8.74
C SER A 85 12.00 9.41 -7.50
N TYR A 86 11.21 10.48 -7.65
CA TYR A 86 10.77 11.29 -6.54
C TYR A 86 9.55 10.67 -5.83
N ALA A 87 8.57 10.22 -6.60
CA ALA A 87 7.30 9.74 -6.06
C ALA A 87 7.43 8.36 -5.41
N TYR A 88 8.27 7.49 -5.95
CA TYR A 88 8.36 6.09 -5.54
C TYR A 88 8.79 5.90 -4.07
N PRO A 89 9.76 6.65 -3.53
CA PRO A 89 10.10 6.54 -2.10
C PRO A 89 8.92 6.79 -1.17
N PHE A 90 7.98 7.66 -1.53
CA PHE A 90 6.79 7.91 -0.71
C PHE A 90 5.89 6.68 -0.59
N ILE A 91 5.83 5.85 -1.63
CA ILE A 91 5.08 4.59 -1.60
C ILE A 91 5.65 3.64 -0.54
N SER A 92 6.93 3.75 -0.22
CA SER A 92 7.56 2.95 0.85
C SER A 92 6.90 3.18 2.21
N LEU A 93 6.23 4.31 2.42
CA LEU A 93 5.46 4.57 3.63
C LEU A 93 4.33 3.56 3.82
N THR A 94 3.91 2.88 2.76
CA THR A 94 2.98 1.76 2.84
C THR A 94 3.50 0.68 3.80
N PHE A 95 4.81 0.39 3.77
CA PHE A 95 5.44 -0.58 4.69
C PHE A 95 5.28 -0.16 6.14
N VAL A 96 5.44 1.13 6.43
CA VAL A 96 5.29 1.67 7.78
C VAL A 96 3.88 1.45 8.28
N LEU A 97 2.89 1.85 7.47
CA LEU A 97 1.47 1.73 7.83
C LEU A 97 1.05 0.28 7.97
N VAL A 98 1.45 -0.59 7.04
CA VAL A 98 1.14 -2.02 7.11
C VAL A 98 1.75 -2.66 8.36
N LEU A 99 2.98 -2.32 8.70
CA LEU A 99 3.62 -2.83 9.91
C LEU A 99 2.83 -2.43 11.17
N LEU A 100 2.50 -1.14 11.29
CA LEU A 100 1.78 -0.63 12.45
C LEU A 100 0.38 -1.23 12.55
N LEU A 101 -0.35 -1.24 11.44
CA LEU A 101 -1.73 -1.73 11.42
C LEU A 101 -1.81 -3.26 11.55
N SER A 102 -0.86 -3.99 11.01
CA SER A 102 -0.82 -5.45 11.21
C SER A 102 -0.56 -5.82 12.66
N GLY A 103 0.27 -5.03 13.35
CA GLY A 103 0.47 -5.20 14.79
C GLY A 103 -0.80 -4.96 15.58
N VAL A 104 -1.60 -3.96 15.21
CA VAL A 104 -2.84 -3.61 15.91
C VAL A 104 -3.96 -4.59 15.58
N PHE A 105 -4.19 -4.90 14.30
CA PHE A 105 -5.36 -5.70 13.88
C PHE A 105 -5.13 -7.20 13.93
N PHE A 106 -3.92 -7.66 13.64
CA PHE A 106 -3.60 -9.09 13.56
C PHE A 106 -2.71 -9.56 14.69
N HIS A 107 -2.35 -8.66 15.62
CA HIS A 107 -1.47 -8.97 16.75
C HIS A 107 -0.14 -9.57 16.29
N GLU A 108 0.35 -9.18 15.12
CA GLU A 108 1.64 -9.62 14.63
C GLU A 108 2.77 -8.96 15.47
N PRO A 109 3.83 -9.71 15.80
CA PRO A 109 4.90 -9.18 16.63
C PRO A 109 5.69 -8.10 15.90
N ILE A 110 5.84 -6.93 16.55
CA ILE A 110 6.69 -5.84 16.06
C ILE A 110 8.06 -6.03 16.71
N THR A 111 8.97 -6.61 15.93
CA THR A 111 10.32 -6.92 16.42
C THR A 111 11.27 -5.72 16.24
N ARG A 112 12.40 -5.76 16.95
CA ARG A 112 13.43 -4.72 16.83
C ARG A 112 13.94 -4.55 15.37
N PRO A 113 14.25 -5.63 14.64
CA PRO A 113 14.63 -5.49 13.23
C PRO A 113 13.57 -4.82 12.36
N LYS A 114 12.28 -5.08 12.61
CA LYS A 114 11.18 -4.42 11.88
C LYS A 114 11.15 -2.93 12.17
N ILE A 115 11.31 -2.52 13.43
CA ILE A 115 11.37 -1.12 13.82
C ILE A 115 12.55 -0.42 13.15
N LEU A 116 13.73 -1.05 13.18
CA LEU A 116 14.92 -0.50 12.55
C LEU A 116 14.71 -0.33 11.04
N GLY A 117 14.13 -1.32 10.38
CA GLY A 117 13.80 -1.24 8.96
C GLY A 117 12.87 -0.09 8.61
N VAL A 118 11.82 0.10 9.43
CA VAL A 118 10.88 1.22 9.26
C VAL A 118 11.58 2.57 9.44
N LEU A 119 12.44 2.70 10.44
CA LEU A 119 13.22 3.93 10.66
C LEU A 119 14.12 4.24 9.47
N LEU A 120 14.75 3.23 8.89
CA LEU A 120 15.57 3.39 7.70
C LEU A 120 14.73 3.80 6.48
N ILE A 121 13.54 3.25 6.31
CA ILE A 121 12.61 3.64 5.24
C ILE A 121 12.23 5.10 5.39
N VAL A 122 11.81 5.54 6.58
CA VAL A 122 11.42 6.93 6.84
C VAL A 122 12.60 7.87 6.58
N ALA A 123 13.78 7.52 7.07
CA ALA A 123 15.00 8.31 6.82
C ALA A 123 15.29 8.40 5.31
N GLY A 124 15.16 7.28 4.58
CA GLY A 124 15.34 7.25 3.13
C GLY A 124 14.36 8.13 2.38
N VAL A 125 13.08 8.13 2.79
CA VAL A 125 12.06 9.00 2.20
C VAL A 125 12.40 10.47 2.42
N ILE A 126 12.81 10.84 3.64
CA ILE A 126 13.18 12.21 3.96
C ILE A 126 14.35 12.69 3.10
N VAL A 127 15.39 11.87 3.00
CA VAL A 127 16.57 12.21 2.18
C VAL A 127 16.20 12.29 0.70
N GLY A 128 15.45 11.31 0.20
CA GLY A 128 15.03 11.26 -1.21
C GLY A 128 14.13 12.42 -1.62
N SER A 129 13.31 12.93 -0.70
CA SER A 129 12.41 14.05 -0.97
C SER A 129 13.15 15.38 -1.16
N ARG A 130 14.41 15.46 -0.76
CA ARG A 130 15.24 16.66 -0.88
C ARG A 130 16.09 16.67 -2.14
N GLY A 131 16.18 15.56 -2.83
CA GLY A 131 16.99 15.43 -4.03
C GLY A 131 16.29 15.62 -5.36
#